data_19a004752b17bc4a2a09fb3921c497a9
#
_entry.id   19a004752b17bc4a2a09fb3921c497a9
#
_cell.length_a   1.000
_cell.length_b   1.000
_cell.length_c   1.000
_cell.angle_alpha   90.00
_cell.angle_beta   90.00
_cell.angle_gamma   90.00
#
_symmetry.space_group_name_H-M   'P 1'
#
loop_
_entity.id
_entity.type
_entity.pdbx_description
1 polymer ?
#
loop_
_entity_poly.entity_id
_entity_poly.type
_entity_poly.pdbx_seq_one_letter_code
_entity_poly.pdbx_strand_id
1 'polypeptide(L)'
;MNIQKNNHAAHTKIEIENVLPTEIEKRSFEIITEELEQEGIVLPEIQAPITKRCIHTSADFDYAKNLVYSEHAVEKALEAIRGGASIVTDTQMGRSGINKKRLEQYGGQVY
;
A
#
# COMPACT_ATOMS: atom_id res chain seq x y z
N MET A 1 21.06 22.83 10.98
CA MET A 1 20.98 22.63 10.68
C MET A 1 20.41 22.44 10.78
N ASN A 2 20.70 22.32 11.27
CA ASN A 2 20.45 22.11 11.26
C ASN A 2 20.02 21.76 11.65
N ILE A 3 20.15 21.43 11.92
CA ILE A 3 20.04 21.06 12.05
C ILE A 3 19.74 20.91 12.48
N GLN A 4 19.90 21.01 12.75
CA GLN A 4 19.88 20.96 12.84
C GLN A 4 19.94 20.73 12.81
N LYS A 5 20.32 20.63 12.87
CA LYS A 5 20.59 20.45 12.68
C LYS A 5 20.69 20.04 12.86
N ASN A 6 21.10 19.81 13.11
CA ASN A 6 21.32 19.42 13.17
C ASN A 6 21.20 19.13 13.73
N ASN A 7 22.32 19.05 13.99
CA ASN A 7 22.16 18.45 14.50
C ASN A 7 21.51 18.01 14.71
N HIS A 8 22.53 17.53 14.81
CA HIS A 8 21.19 17.11 14.50
C HIS A 8 21.14 15.97 13.49
N ALA A 9 22.12 15.83 12.68
CA ALA A 9 22.15 14.80 11.64
C ALA A 9 22.13 13.38 12.22
N ALA A 10 22.93 13.09 13.23
CA ALA A 10 22.95 11.76 13.84
C ALA A 10 21.62 11.45 14.51
N HIS A 11 21.02 12.43 15.16
CA HIS A 11 19.73 12.27 15.81
C HIS A 11 18.63 11.98 14.78
N THR A 12 18.64 12.71 13.68
CA THR A 12 17.68 12.51 12.60
C THR A 12 17.78 11.11 12.02
N LYS A 13 19.01 10.61 11.85
CA LYS A 13 19.20 9.27 11.33
C LYS A 13 18.61 8.22 12.25
N ILE A 14 18.80 8.37 13.54
CA ILE A 14 18.23 7.43 14.52
C ILE A 14 16.71 7.47 14.47
N GLU A 15 16.13 8.65 14.35
CA GLU A 15 14.68 8.79 14.24
C GLU A 15 14.15 8.11 12.99
N ILE A 16 14.85 8.26 11.87
CA ILE A 16 14.44 7.61 10.62
C ILE A 16 14.49 6.10 10.76
N GLU A 17 15.52 5.57 11.41
CA GLU A 17 15.64 4.14 11.62
C GLU A 17 14.52 3.59 12.51
N ASN A 18 14.00 4.42 13.41
CA ASN A 18 12.93 4.02 14.32
C ASN A 18 11.55 4.38 13.81
N VAL A 19 11.46 5.15 12.73
CA VAL A 19 10.17 5.47 12.12
C VAL A 19 9.57 4.19 11.57
N LEU A 20 8.35 3.90 11.99
CA LEU A 20 7.67 2.68 11.55
C LEU A 20 7.38 2.76 10.06
N PRO A 21 7.55 1.63 9.33
CA PRO A 21 7.19 1.59 7.91
C PRO A 21 5.78 2.11 7.64
N THR A 22 4.86 1.92 8.58
CA THR A 22 3.50 2.42 8.44
C THR A 22 3.43 3.94 8.34
N GLU A 23 4.32 4.65 9.04
CA GLU A 23 4.33 6.12 8.98
C GLU A 23 4.91 6.61 7.66
N ILE A 24 5.93 5.93 7.15
CA ILE A 24 6.50 6.25 5.85
C ILE A 24 5.45 6.03 4.77
N GLU A 25 4.71 4.91 4.84
CA GLU A 25 3.63 4.63 3.91
C GLU A 25 2.54 5.69 3.99
N LYS A 26 2.16 6.06 5.21
CA LYS A 26 1.12 7.06 5.40
C LYS A 26 1.49 8.37 4.73
N ARG A 27 2.74 8.81 4.92
CA ARG A 27 3.22 10.05 4.30
C ARG A 27 3.22 9.94 2.79
N SER A 28 3.67 8.80 2.27
CA SER A 28 3.67 8.55 0.83
C SER A 28 2.25 8.61 0.26
N PHE A 29 1.29 7.99 0.95
CA PHE A 29 -0.10 8.02 0.50
C PHE A 29 -0.70 9.42 0.56
N GLU A 30 -0.30 10.23 1.54
CA GLU A 30 -0.73 11.62 1.61
C GLU A 30 -0.24 12.40 0.40
N ILE A 31 1.02 12.21 0.02
CA ILE A 31 1.60 12.87 -1.14
C ILE A 31 0.89 12.44 -2.42
N ILE A 32 0.63 11.14 -2.56
CA ILE A 32 -0.09 10.62 -3.73
C ILE A 32 -1.49 11.23 -3.80
N THR A 33 -2.17 11.29 -2.68
CA THR A 33 -3.52 11.85 -2.62
C THR A 33 -3.51 13.32 -3.06
N GLU A 34 -2.56 14.11 -2.58
CA GLU A 34 -2.44 15.51 -2.94
C GLU A 34 -2.18 15.67 -4.44
N GLU A 35 -1.30 14.84 -5.00
CA GLU A 35 -1.01 14.93 -6.43
C GLU A 35 -2.22 14.57 -7.29
N LEU A 36 -2.96 13.54 -6.90
CA LEU A 36 -4.17 13.16 -7.62
C LEU A 36 -5.22 14.27 -7.57
N GLU A 37 -5.34 14.91 -6.42
CA GLU A 37 -6.29 16.03 -6.27
C GLU A 37 -5.90 17.21 -7.15
N GLN A 38 -4.60 17.52 -7.22
CA GLN A 38 -4.11 18.60 -8.06
C GLN A 38 -4.38 18.34 -9.54
N GLU A 39 -4.38 17.09 -9.95
CA GLU A 39 -4.68 16.73 -11.33
C GLU A 39 -6.16 16.53 -11.59
N GLY A 40 -6.99 16.68 -10.57
CA GLY A 40 -8.43 16.53 -10.72
C GLY A 40 -8.89 15.09 -10.88
N ILE A 41 -8.06 14.12 -10.45
CA ILE A 41 -8.40 12.70 -10.56
C ILE A 41 -9.09 12.26 -9.28
N VAL A 42 -10.31 11.73 -9.42
CA VAL A 42 -11.08 11.20 -8.31
C VAL A 42 -11.17 9.69 -8.44
N LEU A 43 -10.68 8.97 -7.44
CA LEU A 43 -10.76 7.51 -7.42
C LEU A 43 -11.99 7.08 -6.63
N PRO A 44 -12.70 6.03 -7.10
CA PRO A 44 -13.80 5.47 -6.30
C PRO A 44 -13.27 5.04 -4.94
N GLU A 45 -14.02 5.34 -3.90
CA GLU A 45 -13.57 5.20 -2.51
C GLU A 45 -13.11 3.80 -2.18
N ILE A 46 -13.86 2.79 -2.62
CA ILE A 46 -13.53 1.40 -2.28
C ILE A 46 -12.28 0.90 -2.98
N GLN A 47 -11.96 1.48 -4.14
CA GLN A 47 -10.80 1.08 -4.94
C GLN A 47 -9.57 1.92 -4.63
N ALA A 48 -9.76 3.10 -4.07
CA ALA A 48 -8.68 4.07 -3.87
C ALA A 48 -7.47 3.49 -3.11
N PRO A 49 -7.65 2.75 -2.01
CA PRO A 49 -6.49 2.20 -1.30
C PRO A 49 -5.64 1.28 -2.17
N ILE A 50 -6.26 0.47 -3.02
CA ILE A 50 -5.54 -0.47 -3.88
C ILE A 50 -4.81 0.28 -4.98
N THR A 51 -5.48 1.23 -5.63
CA THR A 51 -4.88 2.04 -6.69
C THR A 51 -3.69 2.82 -6.14
N LYS A 52 -3.84 3.44 -4.96
CA LYS A 52 -2.75 4.19 -4.34
C LYS A 52 -1.59 3.29 -3.94
N ARG A 53 -1.88 2.05 -3.54
CA ARG A 53 -0.83 1.08 -3.25
C ARG A 53 -0.02 0.75 -4.50
N CYS A 54 -0.67 0.59 -5.63
CA CYS A 54 0.02 0.35 -6.89
C CYS A 54 0.91 1.53 -7.27
N ILE A 55 0.42 2.76 -7.08
CA ILE A 55 1.20 3.96 -7.35
C ILE A 55 2.39 4.04 -6.40
N HIS A 56 2.17 3.78 -5.12
CA HIS A 56 3.23 3.82 -4.11
C HIS A 56 4.36 2.83 -4.45
N THR A 57 3.99 1.63 -4.86
CA THR A 57 4.97 0.58 -5.12
C THR A 57 5.77 0.84 -6.39
N SER A 58 5.13 1.38 -7.43
CA SER A 58 5.73 1.55 -8.75
C SER A 58 6.22 2.97 -9.02
N ALA A 59 5.77 3.95 -8.25
CA ALA A 59 5.95 5.37 -8.50
C ALA A 59 5.34 5.80 -9.83
N ASP A 60 4.34 5.07 -10.33
CA ASP A 60 3.71 5.31 -11.63
C ASP A 60 2.27 5.76 -11.43
N PHE A 61 2.00 7.04 -11.68
CA PHE A 61 0.68 7.62 -11.50
C PHE A 61 -0.32 7.22 -12.58
N ASP A 62 0.15 6.59 -13.66
CA ASP A 62 -0.74 6.12 -14.72
C ASP A 62 -1.70 5.05 -14.22
N TYR A 63 -1.37 4.37 -13.13
CA TYR A 63 -2.30 3.41 -12.53
C TYR A 63 -3.64 4.05 -12.17
N ALA A 64 -3.65 5.34 -11.86
CA ALA A 64 -4.90 6.02 -11.52
C ALA A 64 -5.86 6.06 -12.71
N LYS A 65 -5.33 6.03 -13.93
CA LYS A 65 -6.13 6.10 -15.15
C LYS A 65 -6.33 4.74 -15.81
N ASN A 66 -5.35 3.85 -15.68
CA ASN A 66 -5.29 2.64 -16.47
C ASN A 66 -5.72 1.38 -15.73
N LEU A 67 -5.77 1.43 -14.40
CA LEU A 67 -6.18 0.28 -13.63
C LEU A 67 -7.69 0.07 -13.76
N VAL A 68 -8.09 -1.13 -14.15
CA VAL A 68 -9.49 -1.46 -14.40
C VAL A 68 -9.94 -2.52 -13.39
N TYR A 69 -11.10 -2.28 -12.80
CA TYR A 69 -11.70 -3.21 -11.84
C TYR A 69 -13.01 -3.74 -12.42
N SER A 70 -13.24 -5.04 -12.25
CA SER A 70 -14.55 -5.57 -12.55
C SER A 70 -15.55 -5.10 -11.48
N GLU A 71 -16.83 -5.25 -11.77
CA GLU A 71 -17.89 -4.80 -10.86
C GLU A 71 -17.76 -5.51 -9.51
N HIS A 72 -17.71 -4.72 -8.43
CA HIS A 72 -17.59 -5.21 -7.05
C HIS A 72 -16.35 -6.06 -6.81
N ALA A 73 -15.27 -5.84 -7.59
CA ALA A 73 -14.05 -6.66 -7.48
C ALA A 73 -13.45 -6.62 -6.07
N VAL A 74 -13.36 -5.43 -5.47
CA VAL A 74 -12.75 -5.28 -4.14
C VAL A 74 -13.63 -5.93 -3.07
N GLU A 75 -14.93 -5.68 -3.14
CA GLU A 75 -15.87 -6.26 -2.19
C GLU A 75 -15.87 -7.79 -2.25
N LYS A 76 -15.84 -8.33 -3.47
CA LYS A 76 -15.80 -9.79 -3.66
C LYS A 76 -14.50 -10.38 -3.14
N ALA A 77 -13.37 -9.69 -3.36
CA ALA A 77 -12.08 -10.14 -2.87
C ALA A 77 -12.05 -10.15 -1.34
N LEU A 78 -12.53 -9.09 -0.72
CA LEU A 78 -12.59 -9.00 0.73
C LEU A 78 -13.47 -10.08 1.32
N GLU A 79 -14.61 -10.32 0.70
CA GLU A 79 -15.54 -11.35 1.14
C GLU A 79 -14.92 -12.74 1.05
N ALA A 80 -14.23 -13.02 -0.05
CA ALA A 80 -13.57 -14.30 -0.24
C ALA A 80 -12.48 -14.52 0.82
N ILE A 81 -11.66 -13.51 1.08
CA ILE A 81 -10.59 -13.60 2.08
C ILE A 81 -11.19 -13.83 3.48
N ARG A 82 -12.21 -13.08 3.82
CA ARG A 82 -12.88 -13.24 5.12
C ARG A 82 -13.53 -14.60 5.28
N GLY A 83 -13.92 -15.19 4.17
CA GLY A 83 -14.48 -16.55 4.15
C GLY A 83 -13.46 -17.65 4.14
N GLY A 84 -12.18 -17.33 4.21
CA GLY A 84 -11.11 -18.32 4.31
C GLY A 84 -10.46 -18.73 3.00
N ALA A 85 -10.64 -17.94 1.94
CA ALA A 85 -10.02 -18.25 0.66
C ALA A 85 -8.51 -18.19 0.76
N SER A 86 -7.84 -19.05 0.03
CA SER A 86 -6.38 -19.06 -0.06
C SER A 86 -5.93 -18.19 -1.23
N ILE A 87 -4.66 -17.81 -1.21
CA ILE A 87 -4.06 -17.02 -2.28
C ILE A 87 -3.02 -17.88 -2.98
N VAL A 88 -3.09 -17.95 -4.29
CA VAL A 88 -2.16 -18.70 -5.11
C VAL A 88 -1.28 -17.71 -5.87
N THR A 89 0.03 -17.92 -5.81
CA THR A 89 0.98 -17.05 -6.50
C THR A 89 1.81 -17.89 -7.47
N ASP A 90 2.31 -17.23 -8.52
CA ASP A 90 3.17 -17.90 -9.48
C ASP A 90 4.66 -17.55 -9.29
N THR A 91 4.96 -16.67 -8.31
CA THR A 91 6.35 -16.29 -8.03
C THR A 91 6.61 -16.35 -6.53
N GLN A 92 7.87 -16.60 -6.18
CA GLN A 92 8.30 -16.55 -4.78
C GLN A 92 8.21 -15.14 -4.21
N MET A 93 8.49 -14.14 -5.02
CA MET A 93 8.40 -12.76 -4.58
C MET A 93 6.97 -12.40 -4.20
N GLY A 94 5.99 -12.77 -5.04
CA GLY A 94 4.58 -12.54 -4.73
C GLY A 94 4.18 -13.25 -3.46
N ARG A 95 4.57 -14.51 -3.32
CA ARG A 95 4.26 -15.30 -2.14
C ARG A 95 4.85 -14.68 -0.87
N SER A 96 6.09 -14.21 -0.95
CA SER A 96 6.78 -13.60 0.19
C SER A 96 6.17 -12.29 0.61
N GLY A 97 5.55 -11.56 -0.32
CA GLY A 97 4.97 -10.26 -0.04
C GLY A 97 3.63 -10.31 0.69
N ILE A 98 3.03 -11.48 0.79
CA ILE A 98 1.72 -11.59 1.42
C ILE A 98 1.88 -11.82 2.93
N ASN A 99 1.06 -11.12 3.70
CA ASN A 99 1.05 -11.28 5.15
C ASN A 99 0.32 -12.59 5.50
N LYS A 100 1.09 -13.66 5.63
CA LYS A 100 0.56 -15.00 5.83
C LYS A 100 -0.16 -15.15 7.17
N LYS A 101 0.39 -14.53 8.21
CA LYS A 101 -0.21 -14.57 9.54
C LYS A 101 -1.62 -13.98 9.53
N ARG A 102 -1.77 -12.86 8.84
CA ARG A 102 -3.05 -12.18 8.76
C ARG A 102 -4.06 -13.02 7.98
N LEU A 103 -3.60 -13.62 6.89
CA LEU A 103 -4.46 -14.47 6.07
C LEU A 103 -4.92 -15.71 6.84
N GLU A 104 -4.03 -16.29 7.64
CA GLU A 104 -4.35 -17.47 8.45
C GLU A 104 -5.43 -17.19 9.47
N GLN A 105 -5.54 -15.95 9.93
CA GLN A 105 -6.61 -15.57 10.87
C GLN A 105 -8.00 -15.77 10.28
N TYR A 106 -8.10 -15.74 8.97
CA TYR A 106 -9.35 -15.97 8.25
C TYR A 106 -9.46 -17.39 7.71
N GLY A 107 -8.45 -18.23 7.91
CA GLY A 107 -8.43 -19.61 7.47
C GLY A 107 -7.76 -19.87 6.15
N GLY A 108 -7.22 -18.85 5.50
CA GLY A 108 -6.57 -19.00 4.20
C GLY A 108 -5.10 -19.34 4.31
N GLN A 109 -4.54 -19.82 3.20
CA GLN A 109 -3.11 -20.14 3.07
C GLN A 109 -2.59 -19.51 1.79
N VAL A 110 -1.25 -19.36 1.70
CA VAL A 110 -0.58 -18.84 0.52
C VAL A 110 0.20 -19.95 -0.15
N TYR A 111 -0.02 -20.12 -1.43
CA TYR A 111 0.68 -21.14 -2.23
C TYR A 111 1.56 -20.51 -3.28
#